data_3f06934f2e3d8441255bf987e42983c6
#
_entry.id   3f06934f2e3d8441255bf987e42983c6
#
_cell.length_a   1.000
_cell.length_b   1.000
_cell.length_c   1.000
_cell.angle_alpha   90.00
_cell.angle_beta   90.00
_cell.angle_gamma   90.00
#
_symmetry.space_group_name_H-M   'P 1'
#
loop_
_entity.id
_entity.type
_entity.pdbx_description
1 polymer ?
#
loop_
_entity_poly.entity_id
_entity_poly.type
_entity_poly.pdbx_seq_one_letter_code
_entity_poly.pdbx_strand_id
1 'polypeptide(L)'
;MLLGIYLLIGLFAAAPDTTVPGIPVEAALRLIHPAINYGSMGRSAMLLAMINRSRAEAGLKALQWDHRLADAASDHAQLMSARGELSHQFPGEPDLASRLLPKLRLDQAGENVFYDASLESAHEAFMNSRDHRANLLNAAYDSVGIGIVELAGVLYIVEDFAHRVPELSDEDAADRVAQQFSNLRQMAGGGGLRLRHDARVQQLACSMAERESVDGRSGINLPGVRVAAFYATTDLAQLPSNVARLSEMNGIGQFGVGVCYARTPKYPTGLYWVSILLFQS
;
A
#
# COMPACT_ATOMS: atom_id res chain seq x y z
N MET A 1 10.05 6.12 19.85
CA MET A 1 8.66 5.73 19.54
C MET A 1 8.76 4.86 18.30
N LEU A 2 8.60 3.55 18.49
CA LEU A 2 8.62 2.57 17.42
C LEU A 2 7.33 2.75 16.61
N LEU A 3 7.45 3.11 15.32
CA LEU A 3 6.35 2.95 14.38
C LEU A 3 6.14 1.44 14.23
N GLY A 4 5.06 0.95 14.83
CA GLY A 4 4.64 -0.43 14.66
C GLY A 4 4.10 -0.59 13.24
N ILE A 5 4.77 -1.41 12.44
CA ILE A 5 4.23 -1.96 11.21
C ILE A 5 3.22 -3.01 11.64
N TYR A 6 1.94 -2.68 11.61
CA TYR A 6 0.88 -3.65 11.79
C TYR A 6 0.60 -4.31 10.44
N LEU A 7 1.17 -5.48 10.23
CA LEU A 7 0.69 -6.43 9.24
C LEU A 7 -0.61 -6.99 9.85
N LEU A 8 -1.77 -6.42 9.50
CA LEU A 8 -3.07 -6.97 9.83
C LEU A 8 -3.33 -8.20 8.95
N ILE A 9 -2.73 -9.32 9.35
CA ILE A 9 -3.17 -10.63 8.87
C ILE A 9 -4.46 -10.91 9.62
N GLY A 10 -5.61 -10.79 8.96
CA GLY A 10 -6.90 -11.14 9.52
C GLY A 10 -6.90 -12.59 10.01
N LEU A 11 -7.09 -12.80 11.32
CA LEU A 11 -7.23 -14.12 11.91
C LEU A 11 -8.57 -14.73 11.48
N PHE A 12 -8.50 -15.98 11.08
CA PHE A 12 -9.58 -16.83 10.62
C PHE A 12 -10.66 -17.07 11.66
N ALA A 13 -11.93 -16.92 11.25
CA ALA A 13 -13.03 -17.65 11.84
C ALA A 13 -13.70 -18.50 10.76
N ALA A 14 -13.77 -19.80 10.96
CA ALA A 14 -14.51 -20.72 10.11
C ALA A 14 -16.00 -20.32 10.11
N ALA A 15 -16.58 -20.21 8.93
CA ALA A 15 -18.00 -19.91 8.76
C ALA A 15 -18.87 -21.06 9.37
N PRO A 16 -19.92 -20.73 10.13
CA PRO A 16 -20.91 -21.73 10.51
C PRO A 16 -21.81 -22.04 9.33
N ASP A 17 -22.04 -23.33 9.15
CA ASP A 17 -23.01 -23.92 8.24
C ASP A 17 -24.42 -23.43 8.62
N THR A 18 -25.00 -22.52 7.84
CA THR A 18 -26.41 -22.12 8.01
C THR A 18 -27.13 -22.23 6.67
N THR A 19 -27.75 -23.35 6.47
CA THR A 19 -28.87 -23.50 5.52
C THR A 19 -30.09 -22.77 6.07
N VAL A 20 -30.47 -21.63 5.44
CA VAL A 20 -31.75 -20.95 5.70
C VAL A 20 -32.68 -21.15 4.52
N PRO A 21 -33.90 -21.66 4.73
CA PRO A 21 -34.87 -21.89 3.65
C PRO A 21 -35.60 -20.58 3.25
N GLY A 22 -35.54 -20.27 1.97
CA GLY A 22 -36.62 -19.71 1.19
C GLY A 22 -37.20 -18.34 1.52
N ILE A 23 -36.61 -17.29 0.96
CA ILE A 23 -37.33 -16.09 0.50
C ILE A 23 -36.84 -15.79 -0.91
N PRO A 24 -37.74 -15.58 -1.91
CA PRO A 24 -37.30 -15.22 -3.26
C PRO A 24 -36.77 -13.78 -3.22
N VAL A 25 -35.44 -13.65 -3.33
CA VAL A 25 -34.69 -12.39 -3.22
C VAL A 25 -34.90 -11.46 -4.43
N GLU A 26 -35.52 -11.95 -5.53
CA GLU A 26 -35.70 -11.15 -6.75
C GLU A 26 -36.65 -9.94 -6.62
N ALA A 27 -37.52 -9.91 -5.64
CA ALA A 27 -38.53 -8.85 -5.51
C ALA A 27 -38.08 -7.63 -4.71
N ALA A 28 -37.11 -7.78 -3.82
CA ALA A 28 -36.66 -6.70 -2.93
C ALA A 28 -35.54 -5.81 -3.53
N LEU A 29 -34.80 -6.32 -4.49
CA LEU A 29 -33.62 -5.64 -5.08
C LEU A 29 -33.93 -4.58 -6.13
N ARG A 30 -35.19 -4.49 -6.61
CA ARG A 30 -35.56 -3.52 -7.68
C ARG A 30 -35.84 -2.08 -7.23
N LEU A 31 -35.85 -1.79 -5.95
CA LEU A 31 -36.45 -0.54 -5.46
C LEU A 31 -35.49 0.56 -4.95
N ILE A 32 -34.18 0.34 -4.86
CA ILE A 32 -33.31 1.32 -4.19
C ILE A 32 -32.05 1.74 -4.98
N HIS A 33 -31.71 1.15 -6.12
CA HIS A 33 -30.47 1.54 -6.80
C HIS A 33 -30.72 1.98 -8.25
N PRO A 34 -30.26 3.17 -8.66
CA PRO A 34 -30.23 3.50 -10.09
C PRO A 34 -29.37 2.44 -10.79
N ALA A 35 -29.93 1.78 -11.79
CA ALA A 35 -29.25 0.77 -12.57
C ALA A 35 -27.95 1.35 -13.18
N ILE A 36 -26.80 0.86 -12.72
CA ILE A 36 -25.53 1.13 -13.38
C ILE A 36 -25.58 0.36 -14.69
N ASN A 37 -25.40 1.04 -15.81
CA ASN A 37 -25.36 0.38 -17.12
C ASN A 37 -23.96 -0.23 -17.32
N TYR A 38 -23.81 -1.50 -17.02
CA TYR A 38 -22.55 -2.26 -17.15
C TYR A 38 -22.32 -2.85 -18.55
N GLY A 39 -23.09 -2.46 -19.56
CA GLY A 39 -23.26 -3.15 -20.85
C GLY A 39 -22.01 -3.49 -21.68
N SER A 40 -20.82 -2.96 -21.38
CA SER A 40 -19.58 -3.30 -22.08
C SER A 40 -18.37 -3.53 -21.14
N MET A 41 -18.56 -3.47 -19.84
CA MET A 41 -17.49 -3.65 -18.87
C MET A 41 -17.25 -5.12 -18.55
N GLY A 42 -15.99 -5.55 -18.44
CA GLY A 42 -15.66 -6.86 -17.90
C GLY A 42 -16.10 -7.01 -16.43
N ARG A 43 -16.31 -8.25 -15.97
CA ARG A 43 -16.80 -8.55 -14.61
C ARG A 43 -15.97 -7.89 -13.49
N SER A 44 -14.66 -7.90 -13.61
CA SER A 44 -13.77 -7.27 -12.61
C SER A 44 -13.94 -5.76 -12.54
N ALA A 45 -14.17 -5.10 -13.69
CA ALA A 45 -14.46 -3.67 -13.73
C ALA A 45 -15.84 -3.35 -13.16
N MET A 46 -16.84 -4.22 -13.35
CA MET A 46 -18.16 -4.10 -12.72
C MET A 46 -18.05 -4.19 -11.20
N LEU A 47 -17.34 -5.19 -10.68
CA LEU A 47 -17.16 -5.37 -9.25
C LEU A 47 -16.37 -4.18 -8.65
N LEU A 48 -15.32 -3.69 -9.32
CA LEU A 48 -14.61 -2.48 -8.91
C LEU A 48 -15.54 -1.25 -8.82
N ALA A 49 -16.44 -1.09 -9.78
CA ALA A 49 -17.41 0.00 -9.74
C ALA A 49 -18.36 -0.11 -8.53
N MET A 50 -18.80 -1.32 -8.19
CA MET A 50 -19.63 -1.56 -7.00
C MET A 50 -18.86 -1.26 -5.71
N ILE A 51 -17.61 -1.72 -5.59
CA ILE A 51 -16.72 -1.43 -4.46
C ILE A 51 -16.54 0.10 -4.30
N ASN A 52 -16.19 0.78 -5.39
CA ASN A 52 -15.95 2.22 -5.34
C ASN A 52 -17.21 3.04 -5.05
N ARG A 53 -18.38 2.54 -5.43
CA ARG A 53 -19.66 3.13 -5.01
C ARG A 53 -19.84 3.01 -3.49
N SER A 54 -19.68 1.81 -2.92
CA SER A 54 -19.79 1.60 -1.47
C SER A 54 -18.78 2.44 -0.68
N ARG A 55 -17.55 2.60 -1.22
CA ARG A 55 -16.54 3.49 -0.64
C ARG A 55 -16.96 4.95 -0.69
N ALA A 56 -17.51 5.42 -1.80
CA ALA A 56 -18.02 6.79 -1.93
C ALA A 56 -19.17 7.07 -0.95
N GLU A 57 -20.10 6.11 -0.79
CA GLU A 57 -21.17 6.20 0.21
C GLU A 57 -20.64 6.28 1.65
N ALA A 58 -19.47 5.66 1.91
CA ALA A 58 -18.76 5.75 3.19
C ALA A 58 -17.81 6.97 3.30
N GLY A 59 -17.77 7.88 2.30
CA GLY A 59 -16.90 9.06 2.31
C GLY A 59 -15.42 8.75 2.03
N LEU A 60 -15.10 7.58 1.48
CA LEU A 60 -13.74 7.14 1.21
C LEU A 60 -13.33 7.42 -0.23
N LYS A 61 -12.02 7.54 -0.46
CA LYS A 61 -11.46 7.65 -1.82
C LYS A 61 -11.67 6.34 -2.58
N ALA A 62 -11.86 6.46 -3.90
CA ALA A 62 -11.95 5.31 -4.78
C ALA A 62 -10.61 4.55 -4.84
N LEU A 63 -10.69 3.22 -4.90
CA LEU A 63 -9.54 2.36 -5.18
C LEU A 63 -9.19 2.45 -6.67
N GLN A 64 -7.88 2.44 -6.94
CA GLN A 64 -7.35 2.36 -8.29
C GLN A 64 -7.11 0.90 -8.68
N TRP A 65 -7.36 0.59 -9.94
CA TRP A 65 -7.00 -0.73 -10.47
C TRP A 65 -5.49 -0.89 -10.56
N ASP A 66 -4.96 -2.01 -10.07
CA ASP A 66 -3.57 -2.40 -10.26
C ASP A 66 -3.51 -3.79 -10.93
N HIS A 67 -2.90 -3.87 -12.12
CA HIS A 67 -2.81 -5.12 -12.88
C HIS A 67 -2.02 -6.20 -12.17
N ARG A 68 -1.01 -5.84 -11.37
CA ARG A 68 -0.15 -6.79 -10.66
C ARG A 68 -0.91 -7.45 -9.51
N LEU A 69 -1.80 -6.71 -8.84
CA LEU A 69 -2.75 -7.27 -7.88
C LEU A 69 -3.77 -8.16 -8.59
N ALA A 70 -4.29 -7.71 -9.75
CA ALA A 70 -5.26 -8.48 -10.51
C ALA A 70 -4.68 -9.82 -11.04
N ASP A 71 -3.42 -9.83 -11.45
CA ASP A 71 -2.73 -11.05 -11.84
C ASP A 71 -2.59 -12.02 -10.65
N ALA A 72 -2.22 -11.53 -9.47
CA ALA A 72 -2.14 -12.37 -8.26
C ALA A 72 -3.51 -12.90 -7.83
N ALA A 73 -4.53 -12.04 -7.82
CA ALA A 73 -5.91 -12.42 -7.53
C ALA A 73 -6.45 -13.43 -8.54
N SER A 74 -6.12 -13.29 -9.83
CA SER A 74 -6.55 -14.23 -10.88
C SER A 74 -5.90 -15.59 -10.73
N ASP A 75 -4.59 -15.64 -10.42
CA ASP A 75 -3.87 -16.89 -10.16
C ASP A 75 -4.52 -17.64 -8.99
N HIS A 76 -4.85 -16.93 -7.91
CA HIS A 76 -5.49 -17.52 -6.74
C HIS A 76 -6.94 -17.97 -7.03
N ALA A 77 -7.73 -17.15 -7.76
CA ALA A 77 -9.09 -17.53 -8.17
C ALA A 77 -9.10 -18.79 -9.06
N GLN A 78 -8.10 -18.96 -9.95
CA GLN A 78 -7.93 -20.18 -10.74
C GLN A 78 -7.65 -21.38 -9.83
N LEU A 79 -6.82 -21.23 -8.81
CA LEU A 79 -6.51 -22.30 -7.88
C LEU A 79 -7.73 -22.69 -7.04
N MET A 80 -8.53 -21.72 -6.56
CA MET A 80 -9.79 -21.97 -5.87
C MET A 80 -10.78 -22.73 -6.77
N SER A 81 -10.97 -22.27 -8.02
CA SER A 81 -11.90 -22.92 -8.94
C SER A 81 -11.48 -24.35 -9.31
N ALA A 82 -10.18 -24.59 -9.50
CA ALA A 82 -9.65 -25.92 -9.80
C ALA A 82 -9.82 -26.92 -8.64
N ARG A 83 -9.86 -26.42 -7.40
CA ARG A 83 -10.07 -27.24 -6.19
C ARG A 83 -11.55 -27.33 -5.78
N GLY A 84 -12.38 -26.41 -6.25
CA GLY A 84 -13.76 -26.27 -5.79
C GLY A 84 -13.88 -25.84 -4.33
N GLU A 85 -12.88 -25.11 -3.80
CA GLU A 85 -12.76 -24.76 -2.39
C GLU A 85 -12.45 -23.26 -2.22
N LEU A 86 -12.94 -22.68 -1.11
CA LEU A 86 -12.54 -21.35 -0.64
C LEU A 86 -11.39 -21.49 0.34
N SER A 87 -10.34 -20.70 0.09
CA SER A 87 -9.21 -20.59 1.03
C SER A 87 -8.45 -19.31 0.71
N HIS A 88 -7.87 -18.68 1.72
CA HIS A 88 -6.90 -17.59 1.53
C HIS A 88 -5.50 -18.11 1.16
N GLN A 89 -5.23 -19.37 1.43
CA GLN A 89 -3.97 -20.03 1.12
C GLN A 89 -4.15 -21.55 1.10
N PHE A 90 -3.71 -22.17 0.03
CA PHE A 90 -3.69 -23.64 -0.05
C PHE A 90 -2.34 -24.22 0.39
N PRO A 91 -2.26 -25.49 0.80
CA PRO A 91 -0.99 -26.14 1.08
C PRO A 91 -0.04 -26.07 -0.13
N GLY A 92 1.16 -25.53 0.10
CA GLY A 92 2.18 -25.31 -0.93
C GLY A 92 2.05 -24.03 -1.74
N GLU A 93 0.99 -23.26 -1.54
CA GLU A 93 0.86 -21.92 -2.10
C GLU A 93 1.55 -20.88 -1.20
N PRO A 94 2.25 -19.85 -1.77
CA PRO A 94 2.73 -18.72 -1.00
C PRO A 94 1.59 -17.95 -0.32
N ASP A 95 1.82 -17.40 0.86
CA ASP A 95 0.88 -16.48 1.50
C ASP A 95 0.66 -15.20 0.68
N LEU A 96 -0.36 -14.40 1.02
CA LEU A 96 -0.72 -13.18 0.30
C LEU A 96 0.49 -12.24 0.15
N ALA A 97 1.24 -12.00 1.22
CA ALA A 97 2.41 -11.12 1.17
C ALA A 97 3.46 -11.64 0.17
N SER A 98 3.73 -12.95 0.21
CA SER A 98 4.68 -13.61 -0.71
C SER A 98 4.20 -13.63 -2.17
N ARG A 99 2.88 -13.59 -2.41
CA ARG A 99 2.30 -13.45 -3.77
C ARG A 99 2.43 -12.02 -4.30
N LEU A 100 2.31 -11.00 -3.43
CA LEU A 100 2.24 -9.60 -3.83
C LEU A 100 3.59 -8.88 -3.82
N LEU A 101 4.41 -9.07 -2.78
CA LEU A 101 5.67 -8.35 -2.59
C LEU A 101 6.66 -8.45 -3.77
N PRO A 102 6.79 -9.58 -4.49
CA PRO A 102 7.66 -9.62 -5.68
C PRO A 102 7.15 -8.75 -6.83
N LYS A 103 5.87 -8.44 -6.87
CA LYS A 103 5.20 -7.74 -7.99
C LYS A 103 5.17 -6.23 -7.82
N LEU A 104 5.02 -5.71 -6.59
CA LEU A 104 4.85 -4.28 -6.31
C LEU A 104 5.39 -3.87 -4.93
N ARG A 105 5.66 -2.57 -4.76
CA ARG A 105 5.97 -1.99 -3.45
C ARG A 105 4.66 -1.67 -2.72
N LEU A 106 4.49 -2.23 -1.53
CA LEU A 106 3.33 -2.00 -0.67
C LEU A 106 3.75 -2.03 0.80
N ASP A 107 2.98 -1.43 1.68
CA ASP A 107 3.16 -1.52 3.14
C ASP A 107 1.94 -2.10 3.85
N GLN A 108 0.79 -2.18 3.17
CA GLN A 108 -0.40 -2.85 3.65
C GLN A 108 -1.05 -3.66 2.52
N ALA A 109 -1.58 -4.81 2.87
CA ALA A 109 -2.37 -5.66 1.97
C ALA A 109 -3.52 -6.34 2.70
N GLY A 110 -4.54 -6.71 1.95
CA GLY A 110 -5.65 -7.53 2.42
C GLY A 110 -6.29 -8.29 1.26
N GLU A 111 -7.00 -9.34 1.57
CA GLU A 111 -7.63 -10.19 0.57
C GLU A 111 -9.07 -10.52 0.99
N ASN A 112 -9.98 -10.48 0.05
CA ASN A 112 -11.30 -11.09 0.16
C ASN A 112 -11.39 -12.24 -0.84
N VAL A 113 -11.92 -13.37 -0.39
CA VAL A 113 -12.22 -14.54 -1.25
C VAL A 113 -13.67 -14.96 -1.05
N PHE A 114 -14.33 -15.28 -2.16
CA PHE A 114 -15.72 -15.73 -2.13
C PHE A 114 -16.07 -16.54 -3.38
N TYR A 115 -17.19 -17.24 -3.35
CA TYR A 115 -17.83 -17.73 -4.57
C TYR A 115 -19.32 -17.46 -4.54
N ASP A 116 -19.92 -17.16 -5.69
CA ASP A 116 -21.35 -16.89 -5.83
C ASP A 116 -21.78 -17.12 -7.29
N ALA A 117 -23.09 -17.10 -7.50
CA ALA A 117 -23.68 -17.16 -8.84
C ALA A 117 -23.70 -15.80 -9.56
N SER A 118 -23.59 -14.68 -8.83
CA SER A 118 -23.58 -13.32 -9.40
C SER A 118 -22.65 -12.36 -8.67
N LEU A 119 -22.24 -11.27 -9.33
CA LEU A 119 -21.40 -10.23 -8.73
C LEU A 119 -22.14 -9.40 -7.69
N GLU A 120 -23.44 -9.15 -7.95
CA GLU A 120 -24.29 -8.36 -7.06
C GLU A 120 -24.47 -9.07 -5.72
N SER A 121 -24.77 -10.38 -5.76
CA SER A 121 -24.91 -11.19 -4.55
C SER A 121 -23.58 -11.32 -3.81
N ALA A 122 -22.46 -11.52 -4.53
CA ALA A 122 -21.13 -11.58 -3.95
C ALA A 122 -20.75 -10.26 -3.24
N HIS A 123 -20.99 -9.12 -3.90
CA HIS A 123 -20.70 -7.81 -3.30
C HIS A 123 -21.57 -7.55 -2.06
N GLU A 124 -22.85 -7.92 -2.10
CA GLU A 124 -23.74 -7.83 -0.94
C GLU A 124 -23.25 -8.71 0.21
N ALA A 125 -22.83 -9.94 -0.08
CA ALA A 125 -22.26 -10.84 0.92
C ALA A 125 -20.97 -10.28 1.54
N PHE A 126 -20.07 -9.74 0.73
CA PHE A 126 -18.89 -9.05 1.23
C PHE A 126 -19.24 -7.87 2.15
N MET A 127 -20.20 -7.03 1.77
CA MET A 127 -20.63 -5.89 2.56
C MET A 127 -21.36 -6.29 3.86
N ASN A 128 -21.99 -7.45 3.91
CA ASN A 128 -22.66 -7.99 5.10
C ASN A 128 -21.70 -8.76 6.02
N SER A 129 -20.55 -9.20 5.53
CA SER A 129 -19.49 -9.81 6.33
C SER A 129 -18.62 -8.76 6.97
N ARG A 130 -18.44 -8.82 8.30
CA ARG A 130 -17.63 -7.84 9.05
C ARG A 130 -16.21 -7.74 8.50
N ASP A 131 -15.56 -8.86 8.27
CA ASP A 131 -14.13 -8.91 7.92
C ASP A 131 -13.90 -8.55 6.44
N HIS A 132 -14.74 -9.04 5.53
CA HIS A 132 -14.70 -8.65 4.12
C HIS A 132 -15.00 -7.15 3.95
N ARG A 133 -16.04 -6.64 4.63
CA ARG A 133 -16.38 -5.22 4.64
C ARG A 133 -15.24 -4.36 5.19
N ALA A 134 -14.52 -4.83 6.19
CA ALA A 134 -13.37 -4.11 6.74
C ALA A 134 -12.27 -3.92 5.68
N ASN A 135 -12.03 -4.88 4.80
CA ASN A 135 -11.11 -4.72 3.66
C ASN A 135 -11.69 -3.75 2.63
N LEU A 136 -12.94 -3.92 2.19
CA LEU A 136 -13.59 -3.05 1.20
C LEU A 136 -13.57 -1.56 1.60
N LEU A 137 -13.80 -1.28 2.88
CA LEU A 137 -13.90 0.06 3.44
C LEU A 137 -12.64 0.50 4.20
N ASN A 138 -11.51 -0.17 4.03
CA ASN A 138 -10.26 0.27 4.64
C ASN A 138 -9.78 1.57 3.97
N ALA A 139 -9.70 2.64 4.76
CA ALA A 139 -9.27 3.96 4.29
C ALA A 139 -7.80 4.01 3.90
N ALA A 140 -6.98 3.08 4.39
CA ALA A 140 -5.56 3.01 4.08
C ALA A 140 -5.30 2.43 2.68
N TYR A 141 -6.17 1.58 2.14
CA TYR A 141 -5.96 1.03 0.80
C TYR A 141 -6.22 2.07 -0.29
N ASP A 142 -5.36 2.09 -1.29
CA ASP A 142 -5.45 2.94 -2.49
C ASP A 142 -5.64 2.15 -3.79
N SER A 143 -5.42 0.83 -3.75
CA SER A 143 -5.41 -0.03 -4.93
C SER A 143 -6.08 -1.35 -4.69
N VAL A 144 -6.61 -1.93 -5.77
CA VAL A 144 -7.21 -3.26 -5.79
C VAL A 144 -6.94 -3.95 -7.12
N GLY A 145 -6.76 -5.26 -7.06
CA GLY A 145 -6.84 -6.17 -8.20
C GLY A 145 -7.91 -7.21 -7.95
N ILE A 146 -8.68 -7.57 -8.98
CA ILE A 146 -9.80 -8.50 -8.87
C ILE A 146 -9.64 -9.62 -9.87
N GLY A 147 -9.53 -10.84 -9.36
CA GLY A 147 -9.56 -12.08 -10.12
C GLY A 147 -10.95 -12.74 -10.06
N ILE A 148 -11.50 -13.13 -11.21
CA ILE A 148 -12.78 -13.82 -11.29
C ILE A 148 -12.66 -14.96 -12.27
N VAL A 149 -12.96 -16.18 -11.80
CA VAL A 149 -13.03 -17.39 -12.61
C VAL A 149 -14.42 -17.99 -12.53
N GLU A 150 -15.06 -18.22 -13.67
CA GLU A 150 -16.34 -18.90 -13.75
C GLU A 150 -16.13 -20.38 -14.04
N LEU A 151 -16.69 -21.24 -13.22
CA LEU A 151 -16.74 -22.67 -13.43
C LEU A 151 -18.13 -23.22 -13.08
N ALA A 152 -18.79 -23.87 -14.04
CA ALA A 152 -20.12 -24.46 -13.88
C ALA A 152 -21.18 -23.49 -13.32
N GLY A 153 -21.16 -22.24 -13.74
CA GLY A 153 -22.11 -21.21 -13.30
C GLY A 153 -21.77 -20.58 -11.92
N VAL A 154 -20.64 -20.95 -11.32
CA VAL A 154 -20.14 -20.37 -10.08
C VAL A 154 -18.97 -19.45 -10.38
N LEU A 155 -18.98 -18.23 -9.84
CA LEU A 155 -17.90 -17.26 -9.90
C LEU A 155 -17.02 -17.45 -8.67
N TYR A 156 -15.76 -17.80 -8.86
CA TYR A 156 -14.72 -17.75 -7.83
C TYR A 156 -14.06 -16.37 -7.88
N ILE A 157 -14.16 -15.62 -6.80
CA ILE A 157 -13.81 -14.19 -6.74
C ILE A 157 -12.71 -13.99 -5.71
N VAL A 158 -11.67 -13.28 -6.11
CA VAL A 158 -10.58 -12.81 -5.24
C VAL A 158 -10.42 -11.31 -5.44
N GLU A 159 -10.37 -10.58 -4.34
CA GLU A 159 -10.08 -9.15 -4.29
C GLU A 159 -8.81 -8.94 -3.48
N ASP A 160 -7.69 -8.61 -4.14
CA ASP A 160 -6.43 -8.26 -3.48
C ASP A 160 -6.33 -6.74 -3.35
N PHE A 161 -6.29 -6.25 -2.11
CA PHE A 161 -6.17 -4.83 -1.77
C PHE A 161 -4.75 -4.49 -1.36
N ALA A 162 -4.31 -3.26 -1.64
CA ALA A 162 -3.04 -2.76 -1.16
C ALA A 162 -3.06 -1.25 -0.90
N HIS A 163 -2.18 -0.82 0.03
CA HIS A 163 -1.63 0.53 0.04
C HIS A 163 -0.25 0.47 -0.62
N ARG A 164 -0.11 1.18 -1.76
CA ARG A 164 1.12 1.15 -2.54
C ARG A 164 2.14 2.14 -2.02
N VAL A 165 3.36 1.70 -1.93
CA VAL A 165 4.52 2.57 -1.73
C VAL A 165 5.02 3.04 -3.10
N PRO A 166 5.27 4.35 -3.31
CA PRO A 166 5.75 4.85 -4.59
C PRO A 166 7.01 4.12 -5.07
N GLU A 167 7.06 3.77 -6.35
CA GLU A 167 8.20 3.09 -6.98
C GLU A 167 9.14 4.12 -7.64
N LEU A 168 9.74 4.97 -6.80
CA LEU A 168 10.73 5.95 -7.24
C LEU A 168 12.12 5.32 -7.33
N SER A 169 12.96 5.82 -8.24
CA SER A 169 14.40 5.61 -8.16
C SER A 169 14.93 6.27 -6.87
N ASP A 170 16.10 5.83 -6.41
CA ASP A 170 16.73 6.44 -5.23
C ASP A 170 17.04 7.93 -5.46
N GLU A 171 17.35 8.33 -6.70
CA GLU A 171 17.59 9.72 -7.11
C GLU A 171 16.29 10.54 -7.05
N ASP A 172 15.20 10.07 -7.70
CA ASP A 172 13.89 10.77 -7.65
C ASP A 172 13.36 10.87 -6.22
N ALA A 173 13.60 9.84 -5.42
CA ALA A 173 13.23 9.84 -4.00
C ALA A 173 14.05 10.88 -3.20
N ALA A 174 15.35 11.00 -3.46
CA ALA A 174 16.21 11.99 -2.85
C ALA A 174 15.79 13.42 -3.26
N ASP A 175 15.50 13.63 -4.53
CA ASP A 175 15.03 14.92 -5.05
C ASP A 175 13.68 15.31 -4.43
N ARG A 176 12.76 14.37 -4.27
CA ARG A 176 11.49 14.61 -3.59
C ARG A 176 11.67 15.05 -2.15
N VAL A 177 12.55 14.41 -1.39
CA VAL A 177 12.88 14.78 -0.01
C VAL A 177 13.58 16.15 0.02
N ALA A 178 14.51 16.40 -0.90
CA ALA A 178 15.22 17.66 -0.99
C ALA A 178 14.28 18.85 -1.29
N GLN A 179 13.33 18.64 -2.20
CA GLN A 179 12.32 19.64 -2.52
C GLN A 179 11.44 19.98 -1.31
N GLN A 180 10.99 18.97 -0.57
CA GLN A 180 10.19 19.18 0.65
C GLN A 180 10.98 19.96 1.71
N PHE A 181 12.23 19.58 1.94
CA PHE A 181 13.09 20.27 2.89
C PHE A 181 13.29 21.74 2.52
N SER A 182 13.52 22.01 1.22
CA SER A 182 13.65 23.37 0.67
C SER A 182 12.37 24.18 0.82
N ASN A 183 11.21 23.58 0.55
CA ASN A 183 9.90 24.23 0.71
C ASN A 183 9.64 24.62 2.18
N LEU A 184 9.89 23.70 3.12
CA LEU A 184 9.74 23.98 4.56
C LEU A 184 10.65 25.14 5.01
N ARG A 185 11.89 25.16 4.53
CA ARG A 185 12.81 26.27 4.83
C ARG A 185 12.30 27.59 4.30
N GLN A 186 11.81 27.62 3.08
CA GLN A 186 11.24 28.83 2.48
C GLN A 186 10.01 29.31 3.26
N MET A 187 9.13 28.40 3.66
CA MET A 187 7.96 28.72 4.49
C MET A 187 8.34 29.26 5.88
N ALA A 188 9.45 28.79 6.45
CA ALA A 188 10.02 29.29 7.70
C ALA A 188 10.78 30.64 7.57
N GLY A 189 10.79 31.25 6.37
CA GLY A 189 11.51 32.51 6.10
C GLY A 189 13.04 32.36 6.01
N GLY A 190 13.53 31.12 5.92
CA GLY A 190 14.97 30.85 5.76
C GLY A 190 15.46 31.15 4.33
N GLY A 191 16.73 31.60 4.21
CA GLY A 191 17.40 31.77 2.91
C GLY A 191 17.54 30.44 2.16
N GLY A 192 17.66 30.52 0.83
CA GLY A 192 17.85 29.34 -0.01
C GLY A 192 19.08 28.52 0.38
N LEU A 193 18.94 27.21 0.41
CA LEU A 193 20.05 26.27 0.59
C LEU A 193 20.43 25.69 -0.77
N ARG A 194 21.72 25.53 -1.00
CA ARG A 194 22.21 24.83 -2.19
C ARG A 194 22.20 23.32 -1.93
N LEU A 195 21.48 22.57 -2.78
CA LEU A 195 21.57 21.12 -2.77
C LEU A 195 22.97 20.69 -3.23
N ARG A 196 23.60 19.84 -2.44
CA ARG A 196 24.89 19.22 -2.74
C ARG A 196 24.66 17.75 -3.11
N HIS A 197 24.90 17.41 -4.35
CA HIS A 197 24.92 16.03 -4.80
C HIS A 197 26.27 15.40 -4.40
N ASP A 198 26.22 14.48 -3.45
CA ASP A 198 27.39 13.77 -2.94
C ASP A 198 27.06 12.29 -2.76
N ALA A 199 27.68 11.44 -3.57
CA ALA A 199 27.43 10.01 -3.54
C ALA A 199 27.60 9.36 -2.15
N ARG A 200 28.43 9.97 -1.29
CA ARG A 200 28.62 9.47 0.08
C ARG A 200 27.39 9.67 0.95
N VAL A 201 26.58 10.71 0.70
CA VAL A 201 25.29 10.89 1.38
C VAL A 201 24.32 9.78 0.99
N GLN A 202 24.27 9.46 -0.31
CA GLN A 202 23.50 8.31 -0.81
C GLN A 202 23.99 6.99 -0.18
N GLN A 203 25.29 6.77 -0.12
CA GLN A 203 25.89 5.58 0.47
C GLN A 203 25.56 5.42 1.96
N LEU A 204 25.43 6.53 2.72
CA LEU A 204 24.98 6.48 4.11
C LEU A 204 23.57 5.90 4.22
N ALA A 205 22.65 6.30 3.34
CA ALA A 205 21.28 5.78 3.33
C ALA A 205 21.26 4.27 3.02
N CYS A 206 22.00 3.80 2.02
CA CYS A 206 22.08 2.38 1.69
C CYS A 206 22.76 1.58 2.80
N SER A 207 23.80 2.12 3.44
CA SER A 207 24.44 1.45 4.57
C SER A 207 23.52 1.32 5.80
N MET A 208 22.58 2.23 6.00
CA MET A 208 21.53 2.08 7.04
C MET A 208 20.59 0.93 6.71
N ALA A 209 20.20 0.80 5.43
CA ALA A 209 19.37 -0.31 4.97
C ALA A 209 20.06 -1.67 5.19
N GLU A 210 21.33 -1.79 4.80
CA GLU A 210 22.14 -3.02 4.99
C GLU A 210 22.26 -3.43 6.47
N ARG A 211 22.35 -2.46 7.37
CA ARG A 211 22.42 -2.71 8.82
C ARG A 211 21.05 -2.77 9.50
N GLU A 212 19.97 -2.55 8.76
CA GLU A 212 18.60 -2.47 9.30
C GLU A 212 18.47 -1.48 10.48
N SER A 213 19.23 -0.40 10.42
CA SER A 213 19.36 0.59 11.50
C SER A 213 19.42 2.01 10.97
N VAL A 214 18.63 2.89 11.57
CA VAL A 214 18.61 4.34 11.25
C VAL A 214 19.81 5.12 11.86
N ASP A 215 20.84 4.44 12.33
CA ASP A 215 22.08 5.08 12.81
C ASP A 215 23.08 5.19 11.65
N GLY A 216 23.13 6.37 11.02
CA GLY A 216 24.11 6.70 9.99
C GLY A 216 25.35 7.40 10.52
N ARG A 217 25.44 7.71 11.83
CA ARG A 217 26.51 8.56 12.42
C ARG A 217 27.89 7.94 12.28
N SER A 218 28.01 6.64 12.42
CA SER A 218 29.28 5.94 12.28
C SER A 218 29.90 5.99 10.87
N GLY A 219 29.08 6.34 9.85
CA GLY A 219 29.52 6.46 8.45
C GLY A 219 29.77 7.90 8.00
N ILE A 220 29.53 8.90 8.87
CA ILE A 220 29.74 10.30 8.48
C ILE A 220 31.24 10.62 8.48
N ASN A 221 31.82 10.67 7.29
CA ASN A 221 33.18 11.14 7.05
C ASN A 221 33.16 12.24 5.98
N LEU A 222 32.40 13.31 6.24
CA LEU A 222 32.22 14.43 5.32
C LEU A 222 32.60 15.75 6.01
N PRO A 223 33.62 16.46 5.52
CA PRO A 223 34.03 17.72 6.11
C PRO A 223 32.91 18.75 5.97
N GLY A 224 32.77 19.61 7.00
CA GLY A 224 31.78 20.68 7.04
C GLY A 224 30.35 20.24 7.41
N VAL A 225 30.11 18.99 7.72
CA VAL A 225 28.81 18.53 8.25
C VAL A 225 28.59 19.11 9.64
N ARG A 226 27.53 19.89 9.81
CA ARG A 226 27.13 20.49 11.07
C ARG A 226 26.05 19.67 11.78
N VAL A 227 25.09 19.15 11.01
CA VAL A 227 24.00 18.32 11.50
C VAL A 227 23.71 17.23 10.50
N ALA A 228 23.35 16.06 11.01
CA ALA A 228 22.83 14.96 10.22
C ALA A 228 21.50 14.47 10.80
N ALA A 229 20.57 14.14 9.93
CA ALA A 229 19.31 13.48 10.28
C ALA A 229 19.18 12.18 9.51
N PHE A 230 18.67 11.15 10.19
CA PHE A 230 18.48 9.82 9.64
C PHE A 230 17.10 9.33 10.02
N TYR A 231 16.38 8.73 9.08
CA TYR A 231 15.09 8.10 9.32
C TYR A 231 14.78 7.06 8.25
N ALA A 232 13.76 6.25 8.52
CA ALA A 232 13.20 5.32 7.53
C ALA A 232 11.69 5.51 7.47
N THR A 233 11.10 5.37 6.27
CA THR A 233 9.67 5.62 6.04
C THR A 233 9.17 4.85 4.82
N THR A 234 7.88 4.55 4.76
CA THR A 234 7.17 4.15 3.55
C THR A 234 6.60 5.35 2.81
N ASP A 235 6.40 6.48 3.51
CA ASP A 235 5.85 7.72 2.94
C ASP A 235 6.94 8.80 2.82
N LEU A 236 7.24 9.18 1.57
CA LEU A 236 8.13 10.31 1.26
C LEU A 236 7.36 11.64 1.09
N ALA A 237 6.04 11.67 1.33
CA ALA A 237 5.26 12.89 1.17
C ALA A 237 5.44 13.86 2.36
N GLN A 238 5.91 13.37 3.50
CA GLN A 238 6.10 14.18 4.70
C GLN A 238 7.44 13.90 5.36
N LEU A 239 8.10 14.96 5.82
CA LEU A 239 9.29 14.83 6.67
C LEU A 239 8.86 14.60 8.12
N PRO A 240 9.56 13.73 8.88
CA PRO A 240 9.37 13.63 10.32
C PRO A 240 9.54 15.01 11.00
N SER A 241 8.72 15.31 12.00
CA SER A 241 8.67 16.64 12.64
C SER A 241 10.00 17.10 13.24
N ASN A 242 10.81 16.16 13.74
CA ASN A 242 12.16 16.44 14.22
C ASN A 242 13.13 16.80 13.07
N VAL A 243 12.94 16.27 11.88
CA VAL A 243 13.70 16.57 10.66
C VAL A 243 13.23 17.88 10.05
N ALA A 244 11.91 18.09 9.99
CA ALA A 244 11.32 19.34 9.49
C ALA A 244 11.86 20.57 10.22
N ARG A 245 12.03 20.51 11.55
CA ARG A 245 12.62 21.59 12.36
C ARG A 245 14.06 21.96 11.99
N LEU A 246 14.81 21.05 11.36
CA LEU A 246 16.16 21.36 10.91
C LEU A 246 16.16 22.37 9.75
N SER A 247 15.07 22.51 9.03
CA SER A 247 14.91 23.53 7.98
C SER A 247 14.96 24.97 8.53
N GLU A 248 14.70 25.17 9.82
CA GLU A 248 14.70 26.46 10.51
C GLU A 248 16.10 26.88 10.97
N MET A 249 17.12 26.01 10.87
CA MET A 249 18.45 26.25 11.40
C MET A 249 19.18 27.37 10.65
N ASN A 250 19.82 28.29 11.42
CA ASN A 250 20.66 29.35 10.88
C ASN A 250 22.14 28.90 10.68
N GLY A 251 22.88 29.59 9.80
CA GLY A 251 24.31 29.32 9.55
C GLY A 251 24.52 28.01 8.73
N ILE A 252 23.54 27.59 7.98
CA ILE A 252 23.60 26.50 7.02
C ILE A 252 23.56 27.09 5.62
N GLY A 253 24.51 26.69 4.74
CA GLY A 253 24.59 27.14 3.35
C GLY A 253 24.25 26.09 2.33
N GLN A 254 24.46 24.83 2.69
CA GLN A 254 24.24 23.68 1.80
C GLN A 254 23.60 22.52 2.55
N PHE A 255 22.94 21.65 1.82
CA PHE A 255 22.45 20.36 2.33
C PHE A 255 22.60 19.25 1.30
N GLY A 256 22.72 18.03 1.75
CA GLY A 256 22.73 16.84 0.91
C GLY A 256 21.66 15.86 1.38
N VAL A 257 21.04 15.16 0.44
CA VAL A 257 20.06 14.13 0.69
C VAL A 257 20.51 12.84 0.01
N GLY A 258 20.41 11.73 0.73
CA GLY A 258 20.55 10.39 0.19
C GLY A 258 19.33 9.57 0.56
N VAL A 259 18.83 8.78 -0.37
CA VAL A 259 17.70 7.88 -0.14
C VAL A 259 18.01 6.52 -0.74
N CYS A 260 17.71 5.46 -0.03
CA CYS A 260 17.86 4.08 -0.48
C CYS A 260 16.61 3.29 -0.15
N TYR A 261 15.93 2.75 -1.16
CA TYR A 261 14.84 1.82 -0.92
C TYR A 261 15.39 0.41 -0.79
N ALA A 262 15.06 -0.26 0.29
CA ALA A 262 15.45 -1.67 0.48
C ALA A 262 14.36 -2.47 1.18
N ARG A 263 14.22 -3.72 0.74
CA ARG A 263 13.55 -4.79 1.47
C ARG A 263 14.60 -5.56 2.23
N THR A 264 14.32 -5.82 3.49
CA THR A 264 15.27 -6.54 4.36
C THR A 264 14.51 -7.61 5.15
N PRO A 265 15.19 -8.58 5.77
CA PRO A 265 14.54 -9.58 6.62
C PRO A 265 13.64 -8.97 7.69
N LYS A 266 14.05 -7.85 8.28
CA LYS A 266 13.29 -7.14 9.31
C LYS A 266 12.13 -6.31 8.73
N TYR A 267 12.25 -5.85 7.51
CA TYR A 267 11.28 -5.00 6.82
C TYR A 267 10.95 -5.58 5.43
N PRO A 268 10.21 -6.69 5.36
CA PRO A 268 9.97 -7.41 4.10
C PRO A 268 9.15 -6.60 3.09
N THR A 269 8.32 -5.67 3.54
CA THR A 269 7.58 -4.75 2.67
C THR A 269 8.46 -3.66 2.07
N GLY A 270 9.66 -3.43 2.64
CA GLY A 270 10.59 -2.40 2.22
C GLY A 270 10.36 -1.03 2.87
N LEU A 271 11.44 -0.29 2.99
CA LEU A 271 11.45 1.09 3.48
C LEU A 271 12.37 1.95 2.62
N TYR A 272 12.07 3.24 2.53
CA TYR A 272 13.03 4.26 2.15
C TYR A 272 13.87 4.65 3.36
N TRP A 273 15.16 4.45 3.26
CA TRP A 273 16.14 4.89 4.24
C TRP A 273 16.68 6.23 3.80
N VAL A 274 16.61 7.23 4.67
CA VAL A 274 16.89 8.63 4.30
C VAL A 274 17.98 9.20 5.18
N SER A 275 18.97 9.84 4.55
CA SER A 275 19.99 10.63 5.20
C SER A 275 19.91 12.09 4.70
N ILE A 276 19.88 13.04 5.63
CA ILE A 276 19.95 14.48 5.33
C ILE A 276 21.12 15.06 6.10
N LEU A 277 22.07 15.66 5.39
CA LEU A 277 23.23 16.31 5.98
C LEU A 277 23.18 17.80 5.71
N LEU A 278 23.38 18.60 6.76
CA LEU A 278 23.45 20.05 6.69
C LEU A 278 24.89 20.49 6.84
N PHE A 279 25.36 21.31 5.92
CA PHE A 279 26.74 21.81 5.88
C PHE A 279 26.79 23.29 6.26
N GLN A 280 27.87 23.66 6.95
CA GLN A 280 28.15 25.05 7.31
C GLN A 280 28.25 25.93 6.06
N SER A 281 27.86 27.20 6.20
CA SER A 281 27.96 28.23 5.15
C SER A 281 29.42 28.55 4.83
#